data_5dd7a39248b44fada01d166c5951be70
#
_entry.id   5dd7a39248b44fada01d166c5951be70
#
_cell.length_a   1.000
_cell.length_b   1.000
_cell.length_c   1.000
_cell.angle_alpha   90.00
_cell.angle_beta   90.00
_cell.angle_gamma   90.00
#
_symmetry.space_group_name_H-M   'P 1'
#
loop_
_entity.id
_entity.type
_entity.pdbx_description
1 polymer ?
#
loop_
_entity_poly.entity_id
_entity_poly.type
_entity_poly.pdbx_seq_one_letter_code
_entity_poly.pdbx_strand_id
1 'polypeptide(L)'
;MKIKKIVSGIACMVTLAACNLDYHEYANYGKDYIDESYENVIGMITNVYSILDYDFGQTYKGGMLASACDEAEYAYTNNDICDFVNGSWSPANPMSNIWSSSYKAIQICNQYLAEFQGLTFDELKLNDDYRAQMFRYTNSFKEARFLRA
;
A
#
# COMPACT_ATOMS: atom_id res chain seq x y z
N MET A 1 50.39 25.07 -28.39
CA MET A 1 50.10 23.81 -27.66
C MET A 1 49.20 24.00 -26.44
N LYS A 2 49.24 25.12 -25.71
CA LYS A 2 48.40 25.36 -24.51
C LYS A 2 46.90 25.58 -24.83
N ILE A 3 46.55 26.29 -25.90
CA ILE A 3 45.17 26.63 -26.30
C ILE A 3 44.37 25.35 -26.65
N LYS A 4 44.97 24.39 -27.38
CA LYS A 4 44.29 23.12 -27.71
C LYS A 4 43.91 22.28 -26.47
N LYS A 5 44.74 22.33 -25.43
CA LYS A 5 44.44 21.63 -24.15
C LYS A 5 43.31 22.30 -23.38
N ILE A 6 43.23 23.65 -23.42
CA ILE A 6 42.16 24.40 -22.79
C ILE A 6 40.83 24.19 -23.49
N VAL A 7 40.80 24.21 -24.82
CA VAL A 7 39.59 23.94 -25.62
C VAL A 7 39.10 22.49 -25.40
N SER A 8 40.01 21.51 -25.33
CA SER A 8 39.66 20.14 -25.03
C SER A 8 39.08 19.96 -23.62
N GLY A 9 39.61 20.69 -22.61
CA GLY A 9 39.07 20.68 -21.25
C GLY A 9 37.67 21.26 -21.14
N ILE A 10 37.39 22.38 -21.86
CA ILE A 10 36.06 23.01 -21.88
C ILE A 10 35.06 22.10 -22.61
N ALA A 11 35.43 21.45 -23.71
CA ALA A 11 34.58 20.52 -24.41
C ALA A 11 34.18 19.30 -23.54
N CYS A 12 35.10 18.73 -22.73
CA CYS A 12 34.78 17.68 -21.78
C CYS A 12 33.84 18.13 -20.66
N MET A 13 33.95 19.36 -20.16
CA MET A 13 33.05 19.88 -19.12
C MET A 13 31.59 20.06 -19.65
N VAL A 14 31.43 20.48 -20.86
CA VAL A 14 30.12 20.68 -21.50
C VAL A 14 29.40 19.35 -21.74
N THR A 15 30.14 18.29 -22.08
CA THR A 15 29.54 16.95 -22.30
C THR A 15 29.09 16.30 -21.01
N LEU A 16 29.69 16.61 -19.85
CA LEU A 16 29.29 16.08 -18.55
C LEU A 16 28.01 16.75 -18.01
N ALA A 17 27.68 17.95 -18.44
CA ALA A 17 26.47 18.67 -18.04
C ALA A 17 25.20 18.25 -18.82
N ALA A 18 25.34 17.41 -19.87
CA ALA A 18 24.22 17.03 -20.72
C ALA A 18 23.46 15.77 -20.24
N CYS A 19 23.93 15.10 -19.20
CA CYS A 19 23.18 13.97 -18.61
C CYS A 19 22.19 14.52 -17.60
N ASN A 20 20.91 14.55 -17.97
CA ASN A 20 19.85 14.66 -16.99
C ASN A 20 19.84 13.35 -16.18
N LEU A 21 20.26 13.45 -14.90
CA LEU A 21 20.32 12.33 -13.98
C LEU A 21 18.99 12.13 -13.23
N ASP A 22 17.94 12.84 -13.61
CA ASP A 22 16.62 12.65 -13.05
C ASP A 22 16.11 11.26 -13.48
N TYR A 23 16.21 10.33 -12.56
CA TYR A 23 15.67 9.00 -12.72
C TYR A 23 14.16 9.03 -12.48
N HIS A 24 13.38 8.86 -13.53
CA HIS A 24 11.96 8.63 -13.42
C HIS A 24 11.66 7.15 -13.25
N GLU A 25 11.20 6.78 -12.08
CA GLU A 25 10.81 5.42 -11.77
C GLU A 25 9.40 5.16 -12.30
N TYR A 26 9.31 4.62 -13.52
CA TYR A 26 8.03 4.32 -14.18
C TYR A 26 7.27 3.15 -13.56
N ALA A 27 7.93 2.37 -12.70
CA ALA A 27 7.34 1.17 -12.08
C ALA A 27 6.66 1.46 -10.73
N ASN A 28 6.93 2.58 -10.09
CA ASN A 28 6.33 2.98 -8.83
C ASN A 28 5.40 4.18 -9.04
N TYR A 29 4.18 4.01 -8.64
CA TYR A 29 3.20 5.10 -8.61
C TYR A 29 3.57 6.05 -7.47
N GLY A 30 4.19 7.18 -7.81
CA GLY A 30 4.50 8.24 -6.86
C GLY A 30 3.25 9.00 -6.40
N LYS A 31 3.45 9.91 -5.44
CA LYS A 31 2.39 10.81 -4.95
C LYS A 31 1.69 11.55 -6.10
N ASP A 32 2.48 12.05 -7.05
CA ASP A 32 1.98 12.84 -8.19
C ASP A 32 0.98 12.06 -9.06
N TYR A 33 1.18 10.74 -9.21
CA TYR A 33 0.23 9.87 -9.91
C TYR A 33 -1.04 9.62 -9.08
N ILE A 34 -0.89 9.49 -7.75
CA ILE A 34 -2.02 9.17 -6.88
C ILE A 34 -2.97 10.36 -6.75
N ASP A 35 -2.43 11.58 -6.58
CA ASP A 35 -3.25 12.78 -6.39
C ASP A 35 -3.85 13.35 -7.68
N GLU A 36 -3.49 12.80 -8.85
CA GLU A 36 -4.10 13.14 -10.14
C GLU A 36 -5.59 12.74 -10.24
N SER A 37 -6.02 11.68 -9.54
CA SER A 37 -7.40 11.23 -9.64
C SER A 37 -8.04 10.85 -8.31
N TYR A 38 -9.33 11.11 -8.20
CA TYR A 38 -10.15 10.71 -7.05
C TYR A 38 -10.09 9.20 -6.79
N GLU A 39 -10.18 8.39 -7.84
CA GLU A 39 -10.16 6.93 -7.75
C GLU A 39 -8.85 6.41 -7.17
N ASN A 40 -7.73 6.99 -7.56
CA ASN A 40 -6.42 6.63 -7.02
C ASN A 40 -6.32 6.95 -5.54
N VAL A 41 -6.77 8.15 -5.15
CA VAL A 41 -6.75 8.60 -3.74
C VAL A 41 -7.64 7.73 -2.86
N ILE A 42 -8.86 7.44 -3.28
CA ILE A 42 -9.78 6.54 -2.54
C ILE A 42 -9.30 5.09 -2.60
N GLY A 43 -8.63 4.71 -3.70
CA GLY A 43 -8.00 3.39 -3.86
C GLY A 43 -7.00 3.06 -2.77
N MET A 44 -6.29 4.04 -2.21
CA MET A 44 -5.40 3.84 -1.06
C MET A 44 -6.13 3.29 0.16
N ILE A 45 -7.28 3.87 0.51
CA ILE A 45 -8.09 3.39 1.65
C ILE A 45 -8.72 2.03 1.33
N THR A 46 -9.17 1.83 0.10
CA THR A 46 -9.68 0.53 -0.35
C THR A 46 -8.60 -0.57 -0.22
N ASN A 47 -7.34 -0.24 -0.51
CA ASN A 47 -6.21 -1.16 -0.31
C ASN A 47 -6.02 -1.51 1.18
N VAL A 48 -6.19 -0.56 2.10
CA VAL A 48 -6.14 -0.86 3.54
C VAL A 48 -7.25 -1.84 3.93
N TYR A 49 -8.47 -1.63 3.45
CA TYR A 49 -9.58 -2.58 3.69
C TYR A 49 -9.28 -3.99 3.17
N SER A 50 -8.55 -4.13 2.06
CA SER A 50 -8.18 -5.45 1.53
C SER A 50 -7.17 -6.22 2.39
N ILE A 51 -6.50 -5.53 3.31
CA ILE A 51 -5.53 -6.13 4.25
C ILE A 51 -6.23 -6.66 5.51
N LEU A 52 -7.44 -6.19 5.80
CA LEU A 52 -8.20 -6.65 6.96
C LEU A 52 -8.62 -8.12 6.78
N ASP A 53 -8.64 -8.84 7.89
CA ASP A 53 -9.22 -10.17 7.92
C ASP A 53 -10.71 -10.12 7.55
N TYR A 54 -11.12 -11.04 6.70
CA TYR A 54 -12.50 -11.14 6.21
C TYR A 54 -12.97 -12.59 6.26
N ASP A 55 -14.20 -12.82 5.82
CA ASP A 55 -14.77 -14.15 5.62
C ASP A 55 -14.86 -14.98 6.92
N PHE A 56 -15.32 -14.33 8.00
CA PHE A 56 -15.53 -14.96 9.31
C PHE A 56 -14.27 -15.63 9.89
N GLY A 57 -13.10 -15.08 9.62
CA GLY A 57 -11.84 -15.63 10.13
C GLY A 57 -11.33 -16.84 9.35
N GLN A 58 -11.74 -17.02 8.10
CA GLN A 58 -11.18 -18.02 7.18
C GLN A 58 -9.81 -17.57 6.64
N THR A 59 -8.89 -17.25 7.52
CA THR A 59 -7.58 -16.68 7.18
C THR A 59 -6.55 -17.75 6.81
N TYR A 60 -6.86 -19.01 6.99
CA TYR A 60 -5.92 -20.13 6.81
C TYR A 60 -6.33 -21.01 5.62
N LYS A 61 -6.19 -20.48 4.40
CA LYS A 61 -6.51 -21.27 3.19
C LYS A 61 -7.89 -21.93 3.24
N GLY A 62 -8.88 -21.20 3.74
CA GLY A 62 -10.25 -21.68 3.90
C GLY A 62 -10.54 -22.35 5.25
N GLY A 63 -9.56 -22.50 6.13
CA GLY A 63 -9.78 -22.99 7.49
C GLY A 63 -10.26 -21.90 8.42
N MET A 64 -11.30 -22.16 9.20
CA MET A 64 -11.77 -21.24 10.23
C MET A 64 -10.89 -21.35 11.48
N LEU A 65 -10.66 -20.24 12.18
CA LEU A 65 -9.87 -20.21 13.41
C LEU A 65 -10.49 -21.08 14.52
N ALA A 66 -11.80 -21.31 14.51
CA ALA A 66 -12.48 -22.26 15.41
C ALA A 66 -11.92 -23.69 15.31
N SER A 67 -11.33 -24.07 14.17
CA SER A 67 -10.68 -25.37 13.98
C SER A 67 -9.29 -25.48 14.63
N ALA A 68 -8.82 -24.42 15.29
CA ALA A 68 -7.59 -24.43 16.08
C ALA A 68 -7.81 -24.90 17.53
N CYS A 69 -9.05 -25.15 17.95
CA CYS A 69 -9.44 -25.61 19.27
C CYS A 69 -10.33 -26.85 19.18
N ASP A 70 -10.76 -27.36 20.31
CA ASP A 70 -11.59 -28.58 20.43
C ASP A 70 -13.05 -28.40 19.98
N GLU A 71 -13.44 -27.21 19.52
CA GLU A 71 -14.81 -26.96 19.04
C GLU A 71 -15.06 -27.51 17.63
N ALA A 72 -14.00 -27.57 16.80
CA ALA A 72 -14.12 -28.04 15.43
C ALA A 72 -12.78 -28.62 14.93
N GLU A 73 -12.85 -29.49 13.92
CA GLU A 73 -11.69 -30.01 13.22
C GLU A 73 -11.80 -29.68 11.73
N TYR A 74 -10.66 -29.29 11.14
CA TYR A 74 -10.62 -29.04 9.73
C TYR A 74 -10.40 -30.33 8.94
N ALA A 75 -11.26 -30.58 7.95
CA ALA A 75 -11.29 -31.84 7.23
C ALA A 75 -10.02 -32.16 6.39
N TYR A 76 -9.25 -31.12 6.03
CA TYR A 76 -8.03 -31.30 5.26
C TYR A 76 -6.81 -31.25 6.16
N THR A 77 -6.05 -32.34 6.18
CA THR A 77 -4.88 -32.53 7.05
C THR A 77 -3.67 -31.69 6.63
N ASN A 78 -3.64 -31.17 5.41
CA ASN A 78 -2.55 -30.33 4.90
C ASN A 78 -2.96 -28.84 4.90
N ASN A 79 -3.28 -28.32 6.07
CA ASN A 79 -3.63 -26.92 6.28
C ASN A 79 -2.86 -26.37 7.50
N ASP A 80 -2.46 -25.13 7.43
CA ASP A 80 -1.70 -24.44 8.49
C ASP A 80 -2.44 -24.44 9.83
N ILE A 81 -3.79 -24.52 9.82
CA ILE A 81 -4.60 -24.60 11.05
C ILE A 81 -4.34 -25.89 11.85
N CYS A 82 -3.92 -26.98 11.18
CA CYS A 82 -3.59 -28.23 11.84
C CYS A 82 -2.33 -28.11 12.71
N ASP A 83 -1.50 -27.09 12.48
CA ASP A 83 -0.29 -26.85 13.26
C ASP A 83 -0.57 -26.47 14.70
N PHE A 84 -1.75 -25.95 15.01
CA PHE A 84 -2.21 -25.71 16.39
C PHE A 84 -2.43 -27.03 17.14
N VAL A 85 -2.95 -28.05 16.46
CA VAL A 85 -3.32 -29.34 17.07
C VAL A 85 -2.15 -30.31 17.06
N ASN A 86 -1.31 -30.29 15.99
CA ASN A 86 -0.19 -31.24 15.86
C ASN A 86 1.09 -30.81 16.60
N GLY A 87 1.11 -29.60 17.18
CA GLY A 87 2.23 -29.08 17.95
C GLY A 87 3.40 -28.53 17.11
N SER A 88 3.24 -28.38 15.79
CA SER A 88 4.29 -27.79 14.93
C SER A 88 4.38 -26.27 15.03
N TRP A 89 3.43 -25.62 15.69
CA TRP A 89 3.49 -24.19 15.95
C TRP A 89 4.64 -23.86 16.92
N SER A 90 5.51 -22.97 16.47
CA SER A 90 6.70 -22.58 17.23
C SER A 90 7.15 -21.17 16.83
N PRO A 91 8.07 -20.54 17.57
CA PRO A 91 8.68 -19.27 17.17
C PRO A 91 9.40 -19.32 15.82
N ALA A 92 9.88 -20.50 15.41
CA ALA A 92 10.51 -20.72 14.10
C ALA A 92 9.48 -21.01 12.98
N ASN A 93 8.28 -21.44 13.35
CA ASN A 93 7.15 -21.67 12.46
C ASN A 93 5.91 -20.92 12.99
N PRO A 94 5.90 -19.58 12.94
CA PRO A 94 4.79 -18.79 13.45
C PRO A 94 3.61 -18.90 12.50
N MET A 95 2.45 -19.19 13.06
CA MET A 95 1.19 -19.16 12.34
C MET A 95 0.62 -17.75 12.35
N SER A 96 -0.14 -17.43 11.29
CA SER A 96 -0.90 -16.17 11.22
C SER A 96 -0.08 -14.92 11.51
N ASN A 97 1.06 -14.79 10.83
CA ASN A 97 1.86 -13.61 11.00
C ASN A 97 1.23 -12.42 10.24
N ILE A 98 0.31 -11.73 10.89
CA ILE A 98 -0.34 -10.51 10.39
C ILE A 98 0.51 -9.25 10.60
N TRP A 99 1.66 -9.36 11.27
CA TRP A 99 2.49 -8.22 11.65
C TRP A 99 2.86 -7.34 10.45
N SER A 100 3.45 -7.95 9.43
CA SER A 100 3.93 -7.21 8.24
C SER A 100 2.77 -6.56 7.48
N SER A 101 1.65 -7.24 7.30
CA SER A 101 0.47 -6.70 6.62
C SER A 101 -0.18 -5.56 7.41
N SER A 102 -0.33 -5.71 8.72
CA SER A 102 -0.89 -4.68 9.60
C SER A 102 -0.03 -3.41 9.60
N TYR A 103 1.30 -3.54 9.73
CA TYR A 103 2.18 -2.38 9.67
C TYR A 103 2.22 -1.71 8.30
N LYS A 104 2.07 -2.48 7.22
CA LYS A 104 1.89 -1.91 5.89
C LYS A 104 0.58 -1.11 5.79
N ALA A 105 -0.51 -1.62 6.34
CA ALA A 105 -1.79 -0.91 6.41
C ALA A 105 -1.67 0.40 7.21
N ILE A 106 -1.01 0.36 8.38
CA ILE A 106 -0.73 1.55 9.21
C ILE A 106 0.13 2.56 8.44
N GLN A 107 1.14 2.11 7.70
CA GLN A 107 1.97 2.98 6.87
C GLN A 107 1.14 3.69 5.80
N ILE A 108 0.28 2.97 5.08
CA ILE A 108 -0.62 3.55 4.07
C ILE A 108 -1.56 4.57 4.71
N CYS A 109 -2.15 4.26 5.86
CA CYS A 109 -3.00 5.20 6.59
C CYS A 109 -2.25 6.47 7.01
N ASN A 110 -1.02 6.34 7.50
CA ASN A 110 -0.20 7.48 7.88
C ASN A 110 0.13 8.37 6.68
N GLN A 111 0.52 7.76 5.57
CA GLN A 111 0.79 8.48 4.32
C GLN A 111 -0.47 9.19 3.82
N TYR A 112 -1.62 8.49 3.79
CA TYR A 112 -2.89 9.06 3.39
C TYR A 112 -3.27 10.29 4.21
N LEU A 113 -3.13 10.20 5.53
CA LEU A 113 -3.45 11.28 6.46
C LEU A 113 -2.48 12.47 6.36
N ALA A 114 -1.23 12.24 5.94
CA ALA A 114 -0.22 13.28 5.84
C ALA A 114 -0.23 14.01 4.49
N GLU A 115 -0.47 13.30 3.39
CA GLU A 115 -0.15 13.80 2.06
C GLU A 115 -1.37 14.14 1.20
N PHE A 116 -2.53 13.53 1.46
CA PHE A 116 -3.68 13.61 0.55
C PHE A 116 -4.83 14.46 1.08
N GLN A 117 -4.58 15.34 2.04
CA GLN A 117 -5.59 16.28 2.54
C GLN A 117 -5.71 17.52 1.65
N GLY A 118 -6.94 18.01 1.50
CA GLY A 118 -7.22 19.30 0.83
C GLY A 118 -7.18 19.23 -0.70
N LEU A 119 -7.20 18.04 -1.29
CA LEU A 119 -7.27 17.88 -2.74
C LEU A 119 -8.65 18.32 -3.26
N THR A 120 -8.65 18.91 -4.44
CA THR A 120 -9.84 19.25 -5.21
C THR A 120 -9.74 18.52 -6.55
N PHE A 121 -10.81 17.80 -6.89
CA PHE A 121 -10.89 17.04 -8.14
C PHE A 121 -11.72 17.83 -9.13
N ASP A 122 -11.09 18.81 -9.78
CA ASP A 122 -11.77 19.77 -10.66
C ASP A 122 -12.40 19.12 -11.88
N GLU A 123 -11.83 18.00 -12.32
CA GLU A 123 -12.33 17.18 -13.42
C GLU A 123 -13.70 16.56 -13.14
N LEU A 124 -14.03 16.38 -11.87
CA LEU A 124 -15.29 15.77 -11.44
C LEU A 124 -16.42 16.78 -11.19
N LYS A 125 -16.12 18.08 -11.20
CA LYS A 125 -17.10 19.13 -10.81
C LYS A 125 -18.39 19.15 -11.64
N LEU A 126 -18.31 18.67 -12.88
CA LEU A 126 -19.45 18.57 -13.78
C LEU A 126 -20.23 17.26 -13.67
N ASN A 127 -19.77 16.33 -12.87
CA ASN A 127 -20.45 15.04 -12.67
C ASN A 127 -21.59 15.19 -11.65
N ASP A 128 -22.69 14.53 -11.91
CA ASP A 128 -23.86 14.52 -10.99
C ASP A 128 -23.48 13.96 -9.61
N ASP A 129 -22.53 13.03 -9.55
CA ASP A 129 -22.05 12.37 -8.33
C ASP A 129 -20.97 13.16 -7.56
N TYR A 130 -20.53 14.31 -8.05
CA TYR A 130 -19.43 15.07 -7.45
C TYR A 130 -19.63 15.31 -5.94
N ARG A 131 -20.83 15.66 -5.51
CA ARG A 131 -21.13 15.91 -4.09
C ARG A 131 -20.95 14.65 -3.24
N ALA A 132 -21.38 13.50 -3.76
CA ALA A 132 -21.25 12.22 -3.07
C ALA A 132 -19.78 11.78 -2.99
N GLN A 133 -19.01 11.97 -4.07
CA GLN A 133 -17.59 11.68 -4.13
C GLN A 133 -16.80 12.54 -3.14
N MET A 134 -17.04 13.84 -3.09
CA MET A 134 -16.40 14.76 -2.13
C MET A 134 -16.80 14.46 -0.68
N PHE A 135 -18.04 14.06 -0.44
CA PHE A 135 -18.46 13.59 0.88
C PHE A 135 -17.70 12.34 1.31
N ARG A 136 -17.59 11.34 0.42
CA ARG A 136 -16.79 10.14 0.65
C ARG A 136 -15.32 10.48 0.91
N TYR A 137 -14.72 11.34 0.07
CA TYR A 137 -13.34 11.78 0.25
C TYR A 137 -13.13 12.44 1.62
N THR A 138 -13.99 13.35 2.03
CA THR A 138 -13.88 14.03 3.33
C THR A 138 -14.01 13.06 4.51
N ASN A 139 -14.88 12.05 4.40
CA ASN A 139 -15.06 11.06 5.46
C ASN A 139 -13.96 9.99 5.49
N SER A 140 -13.30 9.72 4.37
CA SER A 140 -12.22 8.70 4.30
C SER A 140 -11.05 8.99 5.26
N PHE A 141 -10.82 10.25 5.65
CA PHE A 141 -9.82 10.58 6.68
C PHE A 141 -10.21 10.09 8.07
N LYS A 142 -11.52 10.01 8.36
CA LYS A 142 -12.02 9.42 9.61
C LYS A 142 -11.87 7.90 9.57
N GLU A 143 -12.17 7.29 8.40
CA GLU A 143 -11.97 5.87 8.15
C GLU A 143 -10.49 5.51 8.30
N ALA A 144 -9.56 6.27 7.70
CA ALA A 144 -8.14 6.06 7.82
C ALA A 144 -7.65 6.10 9.27
N ARG A 145 -8.20 7.01 10.09
CA ARG A 145 -7.88 7.07 11.53
C ARG A 145 -8.40 5.85 12.29
N PHE A 146 -9.59 5.42 11.96
CA PHE A 146 -10.20 4.21 12.54
C PHE A 146 -9.42 2.96 12.18
N LEU A 147 -9.09 2.78 10.89
CA LEU A 147 -8.34 1.63 10.40
C LEU A 147 -6.92 1.55 10.95
N ARG A 148 -6.32 2.71 11.27
CA ARG A 148 -4.99 2.80 11.85
C ARG A 148 -4.94 2.37 13.31
N ALA A 149 -6.02 2.53 14.06
CA ALA A 149 -6.10 2.23 15.50
C ALA A 149 -6.17 0.73 15.78
#